data_8d683a249eb6c841ad8b906941613282
#
_entry.id   8d683a249eb6c841ad8b906941613282
#
_cell.length_a   1.000
_cell.length_b   1.000
_cell.length_c   1.000
_cell.angle_alpha   90.00
_cell.angle_beta   90.00
_cell.angle_gamma   90.00
#
_symmetry.space_group_name_H-M   'P 1'
#
loop_
_entity.id
_entity.type
_entity.pdbx_description
1 polymer ?
#
loop_
_entity_poly.entity_id
_entity_poly.type
_entity_poly.pdbx_seq_one_letter_code
_entity_poly.pdbx_strand_id
1 'polypeptide(L)'
;MRHLRSLRLPVGRVKAGPSFAKMALDVPVLVEAAWRLRFGRYDVVHAVEEAAHLIAPFARLFGIPLVMDVDSSIPDQLRYSGFATRGPILWAAEALERHALRHSAAAVTVCASLTDGVRARVPEVPIFQVEDPPLVDPRAAPSPDAVAALRSDLTLGHWPVVFYSGNFEPYQGVELLLDALALVPHVQLLLMGGSPADVARMKGEARARGVGERAVFSGQRPPAELPAFFAVSDVLASPRAKGQNTPFKIFTYLASGKPLVATRIATHTQLLDDTTAFLVEPTPEGLASGIRAALDHPEDAAARAGRGRDLLEREYGVERYREKIARAYATVARIAAR
;
A
#
# COMPACT_ATOMS: atom_id res chain seq x y z
N MET A 1 4.81 16.89 -16.82
CA MET A 1 4.66 16.90 -15.36
C MET A 1 5.97 17.33 -14.71
N ARG A 2 5.96 18.31 -13.80
CA ARG A 2 7.17 18.71 -13.06
C ARG A 2 7.03 18.25 -11.61
N HIS A 3 7.93 17.37 -11.18
CA HIS A 3 7.99 16.98 -9.78
C HIS A 3 8.73 18.05 -8.96
N LEU A 4 8.12 18.49 -7.88
CA LEU A 4 8.78 19.33 -6.89
C LEU A 4 9.68 18.46 -6.02
N ARG A 5 10.97 18.75 -6.01
CA ARG A 5 11.89 18.20 -5.03
C ARG A 5 12.04 19.22 -3.90
N SER A 6 11.72 18.81 -2.67
CA SER A 6 11.97 19.64 -1.51
C SER A 6 13.48 19.92 -1.32
N LEU A 7 13.79 21.03 -0.67
CA LEU A 7 15.12 21.29 -0.15
C LEU A 7 15.60 20.08 0.69
N ARG A 8 16.78 19.56 0.39
CA ARG A 8 17.40 18.50 1.19
C ARG A 8 17.82 19.10 2.54
N LEU A 9 16.95 18.97 3.53
CA LEU A 9 17.31 19.33 4.90
C LEU A 9 18.09 18.15 5.50
N PRO A 10 19.13 18.40 6.32
CA PRO A 10 19.91 17.37 7.00
C PRO A 10 19.13 16.79 8.18
N VAL A 11 17.98 16.24 7.92
CA VAL A 11 17.14 15.58 8.93
C VAL A 11 17.30 14.07 8.80
N GLY A 12 17.50 13.42 9.94
CA GLY A 12 17.52 11.95 10.04
C GLY A 12 16.19 11.33 9.55
N ARG A 13 16.13 9.99 9.53
CA ARG A 13 14.91 9.28 9.13
C ARG A 13 13.72 9.68 10.01
N VAL A 14 12.70 10.23 9.40
CA VAL A 14 11.42 10.52 10.06
C VAL A 14 10.55 9.26 9.96
N LYS A 15 9.95 8.85 11.09
CA LYS A 15 9.02 7.70 11.11
C LYS A 15 7.78 7.98 10.27
N ALA A 16 7.25 6.94 9.63
CA ALA A 16 5.95 7.02 8.97
C ALA A 16 4.84 7.35 9.99
N GLY A 17 3.88 8.18 9.58
CA GLY A 17 2.76 8.59 10.43
C GLY A 17 2.88 10.03 10.96
N PRO A 18 1.86 10.53 11.69
CA PRO A 18 1.83 11.89 12.20
C PRO A 18 2.98 12.14 13.18
N SER A 19 3.80 13.16 12.93
CA SER A 19 4.87 13.57 13.85
C SER A 19 5.18 15.07 13.71
N PHE A 20 5.60 15.72 14.80
CA PHE A 20 6.01 17.12 14.77
C PHE A 20 7.20 17.39 13.83
N ALA A 21 8.11 16.40 13.70
CA ALA A 21 9.23 16.49 12.77
C ALA A 21 8.76 16.53 11.31
N LYS A 22 7.73 15.75 10.94
CA LYS A 22 7.12 15.78 9.61
C LYS A 22 6.47 17.13 9.36
N MET A 23 5.69 17.65 10.30
CA MET A 23 5.06 18.97 10.17
C MET A 23 6.08 20.10 9.96
N ALA A 24 7.24 20.05 10.65
CA ALA A 24 8.31 21.03 10.46
C ALA A 24 8.94 20.91 9.07
N LEU A 25 9.03 19.71 8.50
CA LEU A 25 9.53 19.48 7.14
C LEU A 25 8.55 19.90 6.05
N ASP A 26 7.26 19.91 6.35
CA ASP A 26 6.22 20.32 5.39
C ASP A 26 6.24 21.85 5.13
N VAL A 27 6.72 22.66 6.10
CA VAL A 27 6.77 24.11 5.97
C VAL A 27 7.62 24.58 4.78
N PRO A 28 8.89 24.15 4.59
CA PRO A 28 9.68 24.52 3.42
C PRO A 28 9.06 24.07 2.10
N VAL A 29 8.46 22.86 2.09
CA VAL A 29 7.75 22.33 0.91
C VAL A 29 6.56 23.23 0.55
N LEU A 30 5.78 23.63 1.56
CA LEU A 30 4.64 24.51 1.39
C LEU A 30 5.05 25.89 0.85
N VAL A 31 6.10 26.49 1.42
CA VAL A 31 6.61 27.80 0.98
C VAL A 31 7.07 27.74 -0.48
N GLU A 32 7.84 26.70 -0.83
CA GLU A 32 8.30 26.50 -2.21
C GLU A 32 7.12 26.25 -3.16
N ALA A 33 6.17 25.42 -2.77
CA ALA A 33 4.98 25.14 -3.57
C ALA A 33 4.14 26.41 -3.79
N ALA A 34 3.86 27.18 -2.73
CA ALA A 34 3.10 28.42 -2.83
C ALA A 34 3.81 29.46 -3.71
N TRP A 35 5.13 29.60 -3.58
CA TRP A 35 5.94 30.48 -4.43
C TRP A 35 5.86 30.08 -5.90
N ARG A 36 6.00 28.76 -6.18
CA ARG A 36 5.88 28.23 -7.55
C ARG A 36 4.48 28.43 -8.13
N LEU A 37 3.44 28.22 -7.35
CA LEU A 37 2.05 28.48 -7.79
C LEU A 37 1.83 29.94 -8.12
N ARG A 38 2.43 30.86 -7.35
CA ARG A 38 2.30 32.31 -7.57
C ARG A 38 3.00 32.80 -8.83
N PHE A 39 4.19 32.27 -9.14
CA PHE A 39 5.08 32.76 -10.19
C PHE A 39 5.25 31.81 -11.38
N GLY A 40 4.80 30.57 -11.25
CA GLY A 40 4.80 29.58 -12.31
C GLY A 40 3.52 29.63 -13.15
N ARG A 41 3.53 28.89 -14.25
CA ARG A 41 2.34 28.67 -15.08
C ARG A 41 1.93 27.20 -14.93
N TYR A 42 0.90 26.95 -14.18
CA TYR A 42 0.36 25.61 -13.92
C TYR A 42 -1.12 25.59 -14.23
N ASP A 43 -1.57 24.60 -14.97
CA ASP A 43 -2.97 24.39 -15.33
C ASP A 43 -3.73 23.63 -14.23
N VAL A 44 -3.00 22.86 -13.40
CA VAL A 44 -3.55 22.03 -12.33
C VAL A 44 -2.47 21.74 -11.28
N VAL A 45 -2.90 21.60 -10.02
CA VAL A 45 -2.11 21.06 -8.92
C VAL A 45 -2.66 19.67 -8.58
N HIS A 46 -1.81 18.66 -8.57
CA HIS A 46 -2.13 17.35 -8.04
C HIS A 46 -1.34 17.14 -6.74
N ALA A 47 -2.04 17.03 -5.64
CA ALA A 47 -1.43 16.95 -4.33
C ALA A 47 -1.95 15.73 -3.55
N VAL A 48 -1.04 15.01 -2.91
CA VAL A 48 -1.31 13.75 -2.21
C VAL A 48 -1.44 14.01 -0.72
N GLU A 49 -2.46 13.44 -0.10
CA GLU A 49 -2.70 13.44 1.35
C GLU A 49 -2.52 14.84 2.01
N GLU A 50 -1.61 14.95 3.00
CA GLU A 50 -1.39 16.18 3.75
C GLU A 50 -0.92 17.36 2.89
N ALA A 51 -0.21 17.09 1.79
CA ALA A 51 0.18 18.15 0.86
C ALA A 51 -1.04 18.84 0.24
N ALA A 52 -2.13 18.10 -0.01
CA ALA A 52 -3.38 18.68 -0.50
C ALA A 52 -4.02 19.62 0.53
N HIS A 53 -4.02 19.24 1.81
CA HIS A 53 -4.56 20.08 2.89
C HIS A 53 -3.80 21.41 3.02
N LEU A 54 -2.47 21.34 2.88
CA LEU A 54 -1.60 22.52 3.00
C LEU A 54 -1.70 23.45 1.78
N ILE A 55 -1.81 22.89 0.57
CA ILE A 55 -1.78 23.68 -0.66
C ILE A 55 -3.15 24.21 -1.11
N ALA A 56 -4.25 23.61 -0.64
CA ALA A 56 -5.61 23.99 -1.05
C ALA A 56 -5.91 25.49 -0.92
N PRO A 57 -5.55 26.20 0.17
CA PRO A 57 -5.77 27.63 0.28
C PRO A 57 -5.04 28.43 -0.81
N PHE A 58 -3.81 28.05 -1.16
CA PHE A 58 -2.99 28.72 -2.17
C PHE A 58 -3.47 28.42 -3.58
N ALA A 59 -3.83 27.16 -3.87
CA ALA A 59 -4.40 26.77 -5.15
C ALA A 59 -5.67 27.60 -5.43
N ARG A 60 -6.55 27.73 -4.43
CA ARG A 60 -7.75 28.57 -4.49
C ARG A 60 -7.41 30.05 -4.69
N LEU A 61 -6.46 30.60 -3.91
CA LEU A 61 -6.04 32.01 -3.99
C LEU A 61 -5.53 32.37 -5.38
N PHE A 62 -4.82 31.44 -6.03
CA PHE A 62 -4.23 31.66 -7.35
C PHE A 62 -5.11 31.17 -8.50
N GLY A 63 -6.32 30.68 -8.21
CA GLY A 63 -7.27 30.21 -9.22
C GLY A 63 -6.81 28.95 -9.97
N ILE A 64 -5.95 28.12 -9.37
CA ILE A 64 -5.43 26.90 -9.99
C ILE A 64 -6.24 25.71 -9.49
N PRO A 65 -6.85 24.89 -10.38
CA PRO A 65 -7.59 23.70 -9.98
C PRO A 65 -6.73 22.72 -9.19
N LEU A 66 -7.25 22.22 -8.06
CA LEU A 66 -6.61 21.22 -7.23
C LEU A 66 -7.23 19.84 -7.50
N VAL A 67 -6.42 18.83 -7.76
CA VAL A 67 -6.75 17.42 -7.64
C VAL A 67 -6.19 16.94 -6.31
N MET A 68 -7.07 16.49 -5.43
CA MET A 68 -6.67 15.88 -4.16
C MET A 68 -6.58 14.37 -4.31
N ASP A 69 -5.39 13.82 -4.12
CA ASP A 69 -5.15 12.39 -4.11
C ASP A 69 -5.23 11.86 -2.67
N VAL A 70 -6.16 10.93 -2.46
CA VAL A 70 -6.54 10.41 -1.13
C VAL A 70 -6.09 8.96 -1.03
N ASP A 71 -4.82 8.76 -0.67
CA ASP A 71 -4.26 7.43 -0.37
C ASP A 71 -4.69 6.94 1.01
N SER A 72 -4.98 7.89 1.90
CA SER A 72 -5.52 7.65 3.24
C SER A 72 -6.24 8.90 3.78
N SER A 73 -7.04 8.73 4.82
CA SER A 73 -7.66 9.83 5.56
C SER A 73 -6.85 10.13 6.82
N ILE A 74 -6.37 11.38 6.99
CA ILE A 74 -5.64 11.79 8.19
C ILE A 74 -6.50 11.63 9.46
N PRO A 75 -7.77 12.06 9.50
CA PRO A 75 -8.63 11.80 10.64
C PRO A 75 -8.73 10.32 11.02
N ASP A 76 -8.81 9.45 10.02
CA ASP A 76 -8.91 8.01 10.26
C ASP A 76 -7.58 7.43 10.74
N GLN A 77 -6.44 7.89 10.19
CA GLN A 77 -5.12 7.52 10.71
C GLN A 77 -4.95 7.92 12.19
N LEU A 78 -5.39 9.13 12.58
CA LEU A 78 -5.36 9.58 13.98
C LEU A 78 -6.19 8.68 14.88
N ARG A 79 -7.38 8.25 14.44
CA ARG A 79 -8.24 7.31 15.18
C ARG A 79 -7.59 5.95 15.34
N TYR A 80 -7.08 5.36 14.24
CA TYR A 80 -6.52 3.99 14.24
C TYR A 80 -5.18 3.89 14.95
N SER A 81 -4.35 4.94 14.91
CA SER A 81 -3.10 5.00 15.66
C SER A 81 -3.30 5.20 17.18
N GLY A 82 -4.51 5.55 17.59
CA GLY A 82 -4.81 5.91 18.99
C GLY A 82 -4.25 7.27 19.41
N PHE A 83 -3.64 8.03 18.49
CA PHE A 83 -3.05 9.34 18.77
C PHE A 83 -4.12 10.39 19.15
N ALA A 84 -5.24 10.40 18.43
CA ALA A 84 -6.38 11.25 18.71
C ALA A 84 -7.68 10.57 18.25
N THR A 85 -8.41 9.98 19.21
CA THR A 85 -9.70 9.33 18.95
C THR A 85 -10.88 10.27 19.06
N ARG A 86 -10.70 11.40 19.78
CA ARG A 86 -11.68 12.47 20.03
C ARG A 86 -10.96 13.78 20.31
N GLY A 87 -11.72 14.89 20.34
CA GLY A 87 -11.24 16.20 20.79
C GLY A 87 -10.76 17.12 19.67
N PRO A 88 -10.12 18.27 20.02
CA PRO A 88 -9.87 19.36 19.09
C PRO A 88 -8.90 19.01 17.97
N ILE A 89 -7.94 18.12 18.19
CA ILE A 89 -6.97 17.68 17.16
C ILE A 89 -7.69 16.93 16.05
N LEU A 90 -8.56 15.99 16.42
CA LEU A 90 -9.33 15.22 15.43
C LEU A 90 -10.31 16.12 14.69
N TRP A 91 -11.00 17.01 15.40
CA TRP A 91 -11.89 18.00 14.78
C TRP A 91 -11.16 18.90 13.78
N ALA A 92 -9.97 19.38 14.15
CA ALA A 92 -9.15 20.21 13.23
C ALA A 92 -8.73 19.41 11.98
N ALA A 93 -8.30 18.15 12.13
CA ALA A 93 -7.95 17.30 11.01
C ALA A 93 -9.15 17.05 10.08
N GLU A 94 -10.35 16.79 10.64
CA GLU A 94 -11.58 16.64 9.85
C GLU A 94 -11.98 17.92 9.14
N ALA A 95 -11.81 19.08 9.78
CA ALA A 95 -12.11 20.37 9.19
C ALA A 95 -11.16 20.70 8.03
N LEU A 96 -9.87 20.40 8.19
CA LEU A 96 -8.85 20.60 7.15
C LEU A 96 -9.11 19.68 5.95
N GLU A 97 -9.35 18.39 6.18
CA GLU A 97 -9.65 17.45 5.11
C GLU A 97 -10.91 17.85 4.35
N ARG A 98 -11.98 18.20 5.06
CA ARG A 98 -13.23 18.69 4.45
C ARG A 98 -13.00 19.98 3.68
N HIS A 99 -12.18 20.90 4.19
CA HIS A 99 -11.83 22.15 3.50
C HIS A 99 -11.08 21.85 2.20
N ALA A 100 -10.06 21.01 2.23
CA ALA A 100 -9.28 20.64 1.04
C ALA A 100 -10.17 19.97 -0.01
N LEU A 101 -11.00 19.00 0.37
CA LEU A 101 -11.94 18.31 -0.51
C LEU A 101 -12.93 19.28 -1.17
N ARG A 102 -13.56 20.19 -0.41
CA ARG A 102 -14.51 21.18 -0.94
C ARG A 102 -13.91 22.15 -1.94
N HIS A 103 -12.61 22.41 -1.84
CA HIS A 103 -11.90 23.31 -2.76
C HIS A 103 -11.13 22.57 -3.84
N SER A 104 -11.26 21.25 -3.91
CA SER A 104 -10.70 20.42 -4.97
C SER A 104 -11.64 20.38 -6.18
N ALA A 105 -11.07 20.48 -7.37
CA ALA A 105 -11.80 20.28 -8.63
C ALA A 105 -12.16 18.79 -8.83
N ALA A 106 -11.36 17.90 -8.24
CA ALA A 106 -11.65 16.47 -8.18
C ALA A 106 -10.89 15.83 -7.00
N ALA A 107 -11.43 14.72 -6.46
CA ALA A 107 -10.74 13.81 -5.57
C ALA A 107 -10.43 12.50 -6.32
N VAL A 108 -9.20 12.01 -6.18
CA VAL A 108 -8.79 10.68 -6.60
C VAL A 108 -8.63 9.83 -5.36
N THR A 109 -9.16 8.61 -5.37
CA THR A 109 -9.12 7.70 -4.21
C THR A 109 -8.61 6.33 -4.65
N VAL A 110 -7.81 5.68 -3.81
CA VAL A 110 -7.16 4.41 -4.18
C VAL A 110 -8.00 3.16 -3.87
N CYS A 111 -9.18 3.31 -3.27
CA CYS A 111 -10.06 2.18 -2.96
C CYS A 111 -11.49 2.61 -2.65
N ALA A 112 -12.42 1.64 -2.62
CA ALA A 112 -13.84 1.86 -2.39
C ALA A 112 -14.12 2.51 -1.03
N SER A 113 -13.47 2.06 0.05
CA SER A 113 -13.73 2.60 1.38
C SER A 113 -13.34 4.08 1.51
N LEU A 114 -12.27 4.51 0.86
CA LEU A 114 -11.90 5.93 0.79
C LEU A 114 -12.85 6.73 -0.10
N THR A 115 -13.29 6.15 -1.22
CA THR A 115 -14.34 6.75 -2.08
C THR A 115 -15.61 7.04 -1.28
N ASP A 116 -16.09 6.07 -0.52
CA ASP A 116 -17.29 6.21 0.30
C ASP A 116 -17.08 7.21 1.45
N GLY A 117 -15.90 7.20 2.05
CA GLY A 117 -15.52 8.19 3.06
C GLY A 117 -15.51 9.63 2.53
N VAL A 118 -14.95 9.86 1.37
CA VAL A 118 -14.96 11.19 0.70
C VAL A 118 -16.39 11.57 0.33
N ARG A 119 -17.16 10.67 -0.27
CA ARG A 119 -18.56 10.90 -0.65
C ARG A 119 -19.43 11.29 0.55
N ALA A 120 -19.23 10.64 1.69
CA ALA A 120 -19.96 10.94 2.91
C ALA A 120 -19.61 12.32 3.49
N ARG A 121 -18.36 12.78 3.31
CA ARG A 121 -17.86 14.06 3.87
C ARG A 121 -18.16 15.25 2.96
N VAL A 122 -18.01 15.07 1.63
CA VAL A 122 -18.15 16.13 0.61
C VAL A 122 -18.78 15.52 -0.65
N PRO A 123 -20.11 15.32 -0.68
CA PRO A 123 -20.79 14.64 -1.78
C PRO A 123 -20.73 15.42 -3.11
N GLU A 124 -20.45 16.73 -3.06
CA GLU A 124 -20.42 17.61 -4.23
C GLU A 124 -19.10 17.52 -5.03
N VAL A 125 -17.99 17.00 -4.46
CA VAL A 125 -16.73 16.89 -5.18
C VAL A 125 -16.78 15.72 -6.18
N PRO A 126 -16.34 15.91 -7.43
CA PRO A 126 -16.16 14.79 -8.36
C PRO A 126 -15.13 13.80 -7.84
N ILE A 127 -15.53 12.53 -7.69
CA ILE A 127 -14.66 11.48 -7.14
C ILE A 127 -14.34 10.47 -8.24
N PHE A 128 -13.07 10.11 -8.33
CA PHE A 128 -12.53 9.09 -9.24
C PHE A 128 -11.78 8.05 -8.42
N GLN A 129 -12.30 6.83 -8.40
CA GLN A 129 -11.58 5.71 -7.80
C GLN A 129 -10.54 5.19 -8.81
N VAL A 130 -9.27 5.36 -8.46
CA VAL A 130 -8.10 5.02 -9.28
C VAL A 130 -7.13 4.23 -8.40
N GLU A 131 -7.22 2.93 -8.47
CA GLU A 131 -6.36 2.03 -7.70
C GLU A 131 -4.95 2.02 -8.28
N ASP A 132 -3.98 1.74 -7.41
CA ASP A 132 -2.58 1.65 -7.81
C ASP A 132 -2.32 0.50 -8.79
N PRO A 133 -1.53 0.73 -9.84
CA PRO A 133 -1.08 -0.35 -10.72
C PRO A 133 -0.01 -1.20 -10.02
N PRO A 134 0.25 -2.44 -10.46
CA PRO A 134 1.31 -3.26 -9.90
C PRO A 134 2.68 -2.60 -10.04
N LEU A 135 3.54 -2.77 -9.02
CA LEU A 135 4.91 -2.19 -8.96
C LEU A 135 5.85 -2.73 -10.04
N VAL A 136 5.59 -3.93 -10.52
CA VAL A 136 6.44 -4.61 -11.48
C VAL A 136 5.59 -5.10 -12.65
N ASP A 137 6.20 -5.17 -13.82
CA ASP A 137 5.56 -5.82 -14.96
C ASP A 137 5.29 -7.30 -14.62
N PRO A 138 4.03 -7.73 -14.62
CA PRO A 138 3.68 -9.12 -14.33
C PRO A 138 4.30 -10.12 -15.33
N ARG A 139 4.75 -9.64 -16.48
CA ARG A 139 5.37 -10.45 -17.54
C ARG A 139 6.89 -10.56 -17.40
N ALA A 140 7.50 -9.79 -16.48
CA ALA A 140 8.94 -9.84 -16.22
C ALA A 140 9.30 -11.16 -15.54
N ALA A 141 9.71 -12.14 -16.31
CA ALA A 141 10.27 -13.39 -15.78
C ALA A 141 11.73 -13.19 -15.39
N PRO A 142 12.13 -13.54 -14.16
CA PRO A 142 13.54 -13.50 -13.78
C PRO A 142 14.30 -14.60 -14.49
N SER A 143 15.62 -14.40 -14.74
CA SER A 143 16.44 -15.46 -15.29
C SER A 143 16.59 -16.62 -14.30
N PRO A 144 16.74 -17.86 -14.77
CA PRO A 144 16.99 -19.03 -13.90
C PRO A 144 18.19 -18.79 -12.95
N ASP A 145 19.24 -18.16 -13.45
CA ASP A 145 20.43 -17.83 -12.66
C ASP A 145 20.13 -16.84 -11.53
N ALA A 146 19.30 -15.84 -11.77
CA ALA A 146 18.88 -14.89 -10.74
C ALA A 146 18.05 -15.58 -9.65
N VAL A 147 17.20 -16.54 -10.02
CA VAL A 147 16.42 -17.34 -9.07
C VAL A 147 17.33 -18.23 -8.25
N ALA A 148 18.28 -18.94 -8.89
CA ALA A 148 19.24 -19.80 -8.21
C ALA A 148 20.14 -19.02 -7.26
N ALA A 149 20.67 -17.86 -7.70
CA ALA A 149 21.46 -16.95 -6.89
C ALA A 149 20.67 -16.48 -5.65
N LEU A 150 19.41 -16.05 -5.81
CA LEU A 150 18.57 -15.61 -4.70
C LEU A 150 18.30 -16.73 -3.70
N ARG A 151 18.04 -17.97 -4.16
CA ARG A 151 17.88 -19.13 -3.26
C ARG A 151 19.14 -19.41 -2.46
N SER A 152 20.30 -19.32 -3.11
CA SER A 152 21.61 -19.51 -2.45
C SER A 152 21.90 -18.42 -1.44
N ASP A 153 21.76 -17.14 -1.82
CA ASP A 153 22.02 -15.98 -0.96
C ASP A 153 21.17 -15.97 0.31
N LEU A 154 19.91 -16.39 0.17
CA LEU A 154 18.95 -16.46 1.28
C LEU A 154 18.96 -17.81 2.00
N THR A 155 19.79 -18.75 1.59
CA THR A 155 19.89 -20.10 2.18
C THR A 155 18.51 -20.78 2.21
N LEU A 156 17.73 -20.62 1.12
CA LEU A 156 16.42 -21.27 1.00
C LEU A 156 16.63 -22.77 0.71
N GLY A 157 16.10 -23.60 1.60
CA GLY A 157 16.13 -25.05 1.45
C GLY A 157 15.11 -25.58 0.43
N HIS A 158 14.75 -26.86 0.57
CA HIS A 158 13.80 -27.56 -0.29
C HIS A 158 12.34 -27.44 0.16
N TRP A 159 12.09 -26.84 1.32
CA TRP A 159 10.72 -26.64 1.83
C TRP A 159 9.99 -25.56 1.05
N PRO A 160 8.66 -25.66 0.94
CA PRO A 160 7.84 -24.60 0.38
C PRO A 160 8.11 -23.24 1.05
N VAL A 161 8.06 -22.19 0.24
CA VAL A 161 8.36 -20.83 0.67
C VAL A 161 7.08 -19.99 0.67
N VAL A 162 6.71 -19.47 1.83
CA VAL A 162 5.70 -18.43 1.99
C VAL A 162 6.40 -17.09 1.98
N PHE A 163 5.95 -16.17 1.14
CA PHE A 163 6.58 -14.87 0.96
C PHE A 163 5.70 -13.71 1.44
N TYR A 164 6.33 -12.79 2.15
CA TYR A 164 5.75 -11.50 2.53
C TYR A 164 6.68 -10.36 2.10
N SER A 165 6.11 -9.26 1.55
CA SER A 165 6.84 -8.02 1.30
C SER A 165 6.15 -6.82 1.94
N GLY A 166 6.92 -5.92 2.56
CA GLY A 166 6.41 -4.68 3.14
C GLY A 166 7.16 -4.24 4.40
N ASN A 167 6.63 -3.20 5.05
CA ASN A 167 7.13 -2.80 6.36
C ASN A 167 6.66 -3.78 7.44
N PHE A 168 7.26 -3.72 8.63
CA PHE A 168 6.95 -4.59 9.76
C PHE A 168 6.22 -3.83 10.88
N GLU A 169 5.36 -2.88 10.49
CA GLU A 169 4.48 -2.19 11.41
C GLU A 169 3.40 -3.14 11.96
N PRO A 170 2.98 -2.99 13.22
CA PRO A 170 2.05 -3.93 13.87
C PRO A 170 0.76 -4.19 13.09
N TYR A 171 0.22 -3.19 12.40
CA TYR A 171 -1.00 -3.34 11.61
C TYR A 171 -0.83 -4.25 10.38
N GLN A 172 0.41 -4.53 9.97
CA GLN A 172 0.72 -5.44 8.86
C GLN A 172 0.62 -6.91 9.26
N GLY A 173 0.61 -7.23 10.58
CA GLY A 173 0.37 -8.58 11.08
C GLY A 173 1.52 -9.57 10.84
N VAL A 174 2.77 -9.09 10.72
CA VAL A 174 3.93 -9.97 10.50
C VAL A 174 4.15 -10.91 11.69
N GLU A 175 3.84 -10.46 12.91
CA GLU A 175 3.85 -11.28 14.11
C GLU A 175 2.87 -12.45 14.02
N LEU A 176 1.63 -12.22 13.53
CA LEU A 176 0.65 -13.30 13.27
C LEU A 176 1.19 -14.32 12.28
N LEU A 177 1.96 -13.88 11.28
CA LEU A 177 2.55 -14.79 10.30
C LEU A 177 3.67 -15.63 10.90
N LEU A 178 4.46 -15.10 11.86
CA LEU A 178 5.42 -15.87 12.63
C LEU A 178 4.73 -16.90 13.53
N ASP A 179 3.63 -16.53 14.19
CA ASP A 179 2.82 -17.45 14.99
C ASP A 179 2.22 -18.56 14.11
N ALA A 180 1.71 -18.22 12.93
CA ALA A 180 1.21 -19.19 11.95
C ALA A 180 2.32 -20.15 11.47
N LEU A 181 3.56 -19.65 11.27
CA LEU A 181 4.69 -20.49 10.88
C LEU A 181 5.01 -21.58 11.93
N ALA A 182 4.78 -21.29 13.21
CA ALA A 182 4.93 -22.29 14.26
C ALA A 182 3.92 -23.44 14.13
N LEU A 183 2.74 -23.19 13.56
CA LEU A 183 1.68 -24.16 13.34
C LEU A 183 1.82 -24.95 12.02
N VAL A 184 2.70 -24.51 11.11
CA VAL A 184 2.91 -25.18 9.81
C VAL A 184 4.35 -25.69 9.75
N PRO A 185 4.59 -26.99 9.98
CA PRO A 185 5.92 -27.57 9.86
C PRO A 185 6.39 -27.62 8.40
N HIS A 186 7.71 -27.74 8.19
CA HIS A 186 8.31 -27.91 6.86
C HIS A 186 7.99 -26.82 5.84
N VAL A 187 7.82 -25.57 6.31
CA VAL A 187 7.64 -24.37 5.49
C VAL A 187 8.67 -23.34 5.90
N GLN A 188 9.24 -22.61 4.94
CA GLN A 188 10.06 -21.43 5.16
C GLN A 188 9.23 -20.15 4.94
N LEU A 189 9.45 -19.16 5.78
CA LEU A 189 8.85 -17.84 5.65
C LEU A 189 9.91 -16.85 5.19
N LEU A 190 9.77 -16.31 3.99
CA LEU A 190 10.64 -15.30 3.41
C LEU A 190 10.02 -13.91 3.60
N LEU A 191 10.72 -13.05 4.33
CA LEU A 191 10.28 -11.70 4.71
C LEU A 191 11.17 -10.65 4.04
N MET A 192 10.60 -9.86 3.13
CA MET A 192 11.28 -8.78 2.44
C MET A 192 10.78 -7.43 2.96
N GLY A 193 11.69 -6.58 3.43
CA GLY A 193 11.38 -5.23 3.90
C GLY A 193 11.79 -4.97 5.34
N GLY A 194 11.10 -4.04 5.99
CA GLY A 194 11.47 -3.55 7.32
C GLY A 194 12.75 -2.72 7.34
N SER A 195 12.92 -1.89 8.36
CA SER A 195 14.21 -1.24 8.65
C SER A 195 15.18 -2.24 9.29
N PRO A 196 16.49 -1.96 9.36
CA PRO A 196 17.42 -2.83 10.09
C PRO A 196 17.00 -3.10 11.54
N ALA A 197 16.40 -2.11 12.21
CA ALA A 197 15.89 -2.26 13.57
C ALA A 197 14.64 -3.18 13.62
N ASP A 198 13.74 -3.05 12.64
CA ASP A 198 12.57 -3.93 12.53
C ASP A 198 12.99 -5.38 12.24
N VAL A 199 13.94 -5.56 11.34
CA VAL A 199 14.50 -6.89 11.03
C VAL A 199 15.13 -7.51 12.27
N ALA A 200 15.92 -6.74 13.04
CA ALA A 200 16.53 -7.24 14.28
C ALA A 200 15.46 -7.65 15.31
N ARG A 201 14.45 -6.82 15.50
CA ARG A 201 13.29 -7.11 16.36
C ARG A 201 12.59 -8.39 15.93
N MET A 202 12.21 -8.50 14.65
CA MET A 202 11.46 -9.64 14.14
C MET A 202 12.27 -10.95 14.15
N LYS A 203 13.59 -10.89 13.99
CA LYS A 203 14.48 -12.05 14.21
C LYS A 203 14.45 -12.52 15.67
N GLY A 204 14.38 -11.59 16.62
CA GLY A 204 14.18 -11.91 18.05
C GLY A 204 12.85 -12.61 18.30
N GLU A 205 11.78 -12.04 17.73
CA GLU A 205 10.42 -12.60 17.81
C GLU A 205 10.32 -14.01 17.20
N ALA A 206 10.96 -14.25 16.05
CA ALA A 206 11.01 -15.56 15.41
C ALA A 206 11.74 -16.60 16.26
N ARG A 207 12.85 -16.22 16.90
CA ARG A 207 13.58 -17.12 17.81
C ARG A 207 12.75 -17.44 19.05
N ALA A 208 12.09 -16.46 19.65
CA ALA A 208 11.22 -16.67 20.82
C ALA A 208 10.08 -17.67 20.54
N ARG A 209 9.59 -17.74 19.29
CA ARG A 209 8.58 -18.68 18.82
C ARG A 209 9.13 -20.02 18.34
N GLY A 210 10.45 -20.23 18.39
CA GLY A 210 11.07 -21.47 17.91
C GLY A 210 11.08 -21.64 16.39
N VAL A 211 10.85 -20.56 15.62
CA VAL A 211 10.81 -20.57 14.14
C VAL A 211 11.98 -19.82 13.50
N GLY A 212 12.99 -19.43 14.28
CA GLY A 212 14.11 -18.62 13.81
C GLY A 212 14.85 -19.19 12.60
N GLU A 213 15.04 -20.50 12.53
CA GLU A 213 15.72 -21.19 11.43
C GLU A 213 14.87 -21.24 10.13
N ARG A 214 13.56 -21.06 10.26
CA ARG A 214 12.62 -21.10 9.13
C ARG A 214 12.15 -19.73 8.67
N ALA A 215 12.43 -18.67 9.44
CA ALA A 215 12.09 -17.27 9.12
C ALA A 215 13.31 -16.56 8.52
N VAL A 216 13.29 -16.37 7.22
CA VAL A 216 14.37 -15.78 6.43
C VAL A 216 14.07 -14.30 6.17
N PHE A 217 14.99 -13.42 6.50
CA PHE A 217 14.83 -11.97 6.35
C PHE A 217 15.82 -11.41 5.34
N SER A 218 15.32 -10.96 4.19
CA SER A 218 16.15 -10.35 3.15
C SER A 218 16.46 -8.86 3.39
N GLY A 219 15.77 -8.22 4.33
CA GLY A 219 15.79 -6.76 4.49
C GLY A 219 15.10 -6.05 3.33
N GLN A 220 15.39 -4.75 3.19
CA GLN A 220 14.86 -3.95 2.09
C GLN A 220 15.58 -4.30 0.79
N ARG A 221 14.80 -4.55 -0.27
CA ARG A 221 15.31 -4.83 -1.62
C ARG A 221 14.63 -3.91 -2.64
N PRO A 222 15.31 -3.60 -3.75
CA PRO A 222 14.70 -2.86 -4.85
C PRO A 222 13.46 -3.59 -5.41
N PRO A 223 12.38 -2.86 -5.78
CA PRO A 223 11.20 -3.48 -6.39
C PRO A 223 11.51 -4.32 -7.64
N ALA A 224 12.54 -3.97 -8.39
CA ALA A 224 12.97 -4.72 -9.58
C ALA A 224 13.38 -6.18 -9.27
N GLU A 225 13.68 -6.52 -8.01
CA GLU A 225 14.00 -7.89 -7.60
C GLU A 225 12.75 -8.73 -7.30
N LEU A 226 11.56 -8.10 -7.12
CA LEU A 226 10.31 -8.82 -6.78
C LEU A 226 10.00 -10.01 -7.68
N PRO A 227 10.21 -9.97 -9.01
CA PRO A 227 9.98 -11.15 -9.85
C PRO A 227 10.79 -12.39 -9.42
N ALA A 228 12.04 -12.20 -8.99
CA ALA A 228 12.86 -13.31 -8.47
C ALA A 228 12.34 -13.82 -7.12
N PHE A 229 11.88 -12.93 -6.22
CA PHE A 229 11.25 -13.32 -4.96
C PHE A 229 9.95 -14.09 -5.19
N PHE A 230 9.13 -13.70 -6.16
CA PHE A 230 7.93 -14.47 -6.52
C PHE A 230 8.29 -15.84 -7.12
N ALA A 231 9.35 -15.91 -7.92
CA ALA A 231 9.76 -17.16 -8.54
C ALA A 231 10.24 -18.21 -7.50
N VAL A 232 10.92 -17.78 -6.43
CA VAL A 232 11.35 -18.68 -5.35
C VAL A 232 10.23 -19.03 -4.37
N SER A 233 9.06 -18.41 -4.48
CA SER A 233 7.94 -18.57 -3.53
C SER A 233 6.85 -19.46 -4.08
N ASP A 234 6.21 -20.21 -3.21
CA ASP A 234 5.07 -21.08 -3.51
C ASP A 234 3.74 -20.39 -3.18
N VAL A 235 3.71 -19.61 -2.08
CA VAL A 235 2.53 -18.90 -1.58
C VAL A 235 2.93 -17.49 -1.18
N LEU A 236 2.09 -16.51 -1.52
CA LEU A 236 2.23 -15.13 -1.04
C LEU A 236 1.29 -14.89 0.14
N ALA A 237 1.71 -14.09 1.11
CA ALA A 237 0.93 -13.81 2.30
C ALA A 237 0.70 -12.31 2.54
N SER A 238 -0.55 -11.95 2.86
CA SER A 238 -0.92 -10.64 3.34
C SER A 238 -1.66 -10.75 4.68
N PRO A 239 -0.92 -10.82 5.81
CA PRO A 239 -1.47 -11.08 7.13
C PRO A 239 -2.04 -9.84 7.82
N ARG A 240 -2.29 -8.78 7.08
CA ARG A 240 -2.71 -7.47 7.62
C ARG A 240 -3.85 -7.61 8.62
N ALA A 241 -3.70 -6.99 9.80
CA ALA A 241 -4.67 -7.09 10.88
C ALA A 241 -5.64 -5.91 10.94
N LYS A 242 -5.24 -4.73 10.44
CA LYS A 242 -6.03 -3.48 10.52
C LYS A 242 -5.74 -2.58 9.33
N GLY A 243 -6.66 -1.66 9.03
CA GLY A 243 -6.51 -0.60 8.02
C GLY A 243 -7.81 -0.31 7.28
N GLN A 244 -7.78 0.63 6.34
CA GLN A 244 -8.92 1.00 5.49
C GLN A 244 -8.63 0.82 4.02
N ASN A 245 -7.45 1.25 3.56
CA ASN A 245 -7.05 1.17 2.17
C ASN A 245 -6.61 -0.25 1.78
N THR A 246 -6.83 -0.63 0.54
CA THR A 246 -6.27 -1.87 -0.02
C THR A 246 -4.74 -1.80 0.05
N PRO A 247 -4.06 -2.83 0.60
CA PRO A 247 -2.61 -2.83 0.62
C PRO A 247 -2.05 -2.86 -0.80
N PHE A 248 -1.19 -1.91 -1.15
CA PHE A 248 -0.58 -1.78 -2.47
C PHE A 248 0.04 -3.08 -3.00
N LYS A 249 0.64 -3.88 -2.12
CA LYS A 249 1.24 -5.18 -2.46
C LYS A 249 0.25 -6.16 -3.11
N ILE A 250 -1.05 -6.06 -2.83
CA ILE A 250 -2.07 -6.98 -3.36
C ILE A 250 -2.09 -6.92 -4.89
N PHE A 251 -2.06 -5.73 -5.47
CA PHE A 251 -2.01 -5.59 -6.93
C PHE A 251 -0.77 -6.26 -7.54
N THR A 252 0.39 -6.09 -6.89
CA THR A 252 1.64 -6.72 -7.31
C THR A 252 1.64 -8.24 -7.10
N TYR A 253 0.99 -8.72 -6.03
CA TYR A 253 0.83 -10.15 -5.75
C TYR A 253 -0.09 -10.83 -6.77
N LEU A 254 -1.23 -10.22 -7.10
CA LEU A 254 -2.12 -10.73 -8.14
C LEU A 254 -1.41 -10.78 -9.49
N ALA A 255 -0.60 -9.76 -9.82
CA ALA A 255 0.19 -9.70 -11.05
C ALA A 255 1.15 -10.90 -11.18
N SER A 256 1.69 -11.40 -10.08
CA SER A 256 2.64 -12.51 -10.10
C SER A 256 2.03 -13.84 -10.53
N GLY A 257 0.71 -14.00 -10.43
CA GLY A 257 0.01 -15.26 -10.66
C GLY A 257 0.35 -16.36 -9.65
N LYS A 258 0.86 -15.99 -8.47
CA LYS A 258 1.11 -16.91 -7.35
C LYS A 258 -0.10 -16.99 -6.43
N PRO A 259 -0.34 -18.14 -5.77
CA PRO A 259 -1.39 -18.28 -4.76
C PRO A 259 -1.23 -17.25 -3.64
N LEU A 260 -2.33 -16.65 -3.25
CA LEU A 260 -2.37 -15.61 -2.21
C LEU A 260 -3.20 -16.07 -1.02
N VAL A 261 -2.62 -16.01 0.17
CA VAL A 261 -3.31 -16.11 1.45
C VAL A 261 -3.43 -14.70 2.04
N ALA A 262 -4.64 -14.25 2.31
CA ALA A 262 -4.89 -12.92 2.87
C ALA A 262 -5.92 -12.98 4.00
N THR A 263 -5.81 -12.09 4.96
CA THR A 263 -6.79 -12.00 6.05
C THR A 263 -8.13 -11.47 5.54
N ARG A 264 -9.23 -12.02 6.05
CA ARG A 264 -10.61 -11.64 5.72
C ARG A 264 -11.02 -10.38 6.45
N ILE A 265 -10.40 -9.26 6.09
CA ILE A 265 -10.73 -7.93 6.61
C ILE A 265 -11.10 -7.00 5.45
N ALA A 266 -11.80 -5.92 5.76
CA ALA A 266 -12.34 -4.99 4.76
C ALA A 266 -11.28 -4.50 3.75
N THR A 267 -10.03 -4.30 4.19
CA THR A 267 -8.94 -3.85 3.30
C THR A 267 -8.59 -4.84 2.19
N HIS A 268 -8.85 -6.13 2.40
CA HIS A 268 -8.67 -7.18 1.39
C HIS A 268 -9.96 -7.49 0.64
N THR A 269 -11.08 -7.62 1.38
CA THR A 269 -12.36 -8.07 0.78
C THR A 269 -13.03 -7.02 -0.10
N GLN A 270 -12.59 -5.77 -0.10
CA GLN A 270 -13.02 -4.78 -1.10
C GLN A 270 -12.46 -5.06 -2.50
N LEU A 271 -11.50 -5.99 -2.64
CA LEU A 271 -10.86 -6.34 -3.90
C LEU A 271 -10.83 -7.86 -4.13
N LEU A 272 -10.60 -8.64 -3.07
CA LEU A 272 -10.43 -10.09 -3.11
C LEU A 272 -11.67 -10.81 -2.62
N ASP A 273 -11.92 -11.98 -3.19
CA ASP A 273 -12.90 -12.95 -2.73
C ASP A 273 -12.31 -14.37 -2.66
N ASP A 274 -13.13 -15.34 -2.25
CA ASP A 274 -12.71 -16.75 -2.15
C ASP A 274 -12.44 -17.41 -3.51
N THR A 275 -12.73 -16.75 -4.61
CA THR A 275 -12.39 -17.26 -5.94
C THR A 275 -11.00 -16.82 -6.39
N THR A 276 -10.45 -15.76 -5.82
CA THR A 276 -9.19 -15.12 -6.22
C THR A 276 -8.05 -15.29 -5.20
N ALA A 277 -8.39 -15.60 -3.93
CA ALA A 277 -7.42 -15.78 -2.86
C ALA A 277 -7.95 -16.75 -1.78
N PHE A 278 -7.08 -17.24 -0.92
CA PHE A 278 -7.45 -17.90 0.32
C PHE A 278 -7.68 -16.83 1.40
N LEU A 279 -8.93 -16.46 1.62
CA LEU A 279 -9.32 -15.49 2.63
C LEU A 279 -9.56 -16.17 3.96
N VAL A 280 -8.79 -15.78 4.98
CA VAL A 280 -8.77 -16.44 6.28
C VAL A 280 -8.97 -15.44 7.43
N GLU A 281 -9.41 -15.94 8.58
CA GLU A 281 -9.50 -15.11 9.78
C GLU A 281 -8.12 -14.52 10.15
N PRO A 282 -8.06 -13.28 10.68
CA PRO A 282 -6.82 -12.61 11.05
C PRO A 282 -6.24 -13.18 12.37
N THR A 283 -6.02 -14.50 12.39
CA THR A 283 -5.45 -15.26 13.49
C THR A 283 -4.31 -16.15 13.00
N PRO A 284 -3.40 -16.59 13.88
CA PRO A 284 -2.35 -17.54 13.52
C PRO A 284 -2.91 -18.83 12.91
N GLU A 285 -3.99 -19.36 13.47
CA GLU A 285 -4.65 -20.60 13.02
C GLU A 285 -5.27 -20.41 11.64
N GLY A 286 -5.91 -19.26 11.40
CA GLY A 286 -6.47 -18.90 10.10
C GLY A 286 -5.39 -18.85 9.03
N LEU A 287 -4.31 -18.09 9.27
CA LEU A 287 -3.18 -18.02 8.34
C LEU A 287 -2.54 -19.38 8.10
N ALA A 288 -2.32 -20.16 9.15
CA ALA A 288 -1.79 -21.53 9.02
C ALA A 288 -2.70 -22.43 8.18
N SER A 289 -4.03 -22.35 8.38
CA SER A 289 -5.01 -23.09 7.58
C SER A 289 -4.96 -22.70 6.11
N GLY A 290 -4.91 -21.38 5.81
CA GLY A 290 -4.82 -20.88 4.43
C GLY A 290 -3.53 -21.30 3.74
N ILE A 291 -2.39 -21.24 4.45
CA ILE A 291 -1.10 -21.69 3.92
C ILE A 291 -1.15 -23.19 3.59
N ARG A 292 -1.65 -24.04 4.51
CA ARG A 292 -1.83 -25.47 4.24
C ARG A 292 -2.75 -25.70 3.04
N ALA A 293 -3.91 -25.06 3.02
CA ALA A 293 -4.85 -25.22 1.91
C ALA A 293 -4.23 -24.87 0.55
N ALA A 294 -3.42 -23.80 0.49
CA ALA A 294 -2.73 -23.41 -0.74
C ALA A 294 -1.63 -24.39 -1.16
N LEU A 295 -0.96 -25.04 -0.20
CA LEU A 295 0.11 -26.02 -0.47
C LEU A 295 -0.44 -27.42 -0.76
N ASP A 296 -1.49 -27.86 -0.06
CA ASP A 296 -2.08 -29.18 -0.15
C ASP A 296 -2.99 -29.34 -1.38
N HIS A 297 -3.52 -28.22 -1.91
CA HIS A 297 -4.42 -28.19 -3.07
C HIS A 297 -3.85 -27.33 -4.22
N PRO A 298 -2.75 -27.72 -4.86
CA PRO A 298 -2.04 -26.90 -5.85
C PRO A 298 -2.88 -26.53 -7.07
N GLU A 299 -3.83 -27.39 -7.49
CA GLU A 299 -4.72 -27.10 -8.62
C GLU A 299 -5.70 -25.97 -8.29
N ASP A 300 -6.35 -26.00 -7.11
CA ASP A 300 -7.23 -24.92 -6.66
C ASP A 300 -6.42 -23.63 -6.44
N ALA A 301 -5.24 -23.73 -5.86
CA ALA A 301 -4.34 -22.61 -5.64
C ALA A 301 -3.95 -21.93 -6.96
N ALA A 302 -3.57 -22.71 -7.98
CA ALA A 302 -3.27 -22.20 -9.31
C ALA A 302 -4.50 -21.58 -9.99
N ALA A 303 -5.68 -22.19 -9.85
CA ALA A 303 -6.92 -21.67 -10.41
C ALA A 303 -7.30 -20.32 -9.77
N ARG A 304 -7.18 -20.16 -8.44
CA ARG A 304 -7.39 -18.88 -7.75
C ARG A 304 -6.40 -17.82 -8.20
N ALA A 305 -5.12 -18.18 -8.27
CA ALA A 305 -4.06 -17.27 -8.73
C ALA A 305 -4.29 -16.81 -10.17
N GLY A 306 -4.75 -17.69 -11.06
CA GLY A 306 -5.15 -17.35 -12.43
C GLY A 306 -6.28 -16.34 -12.46
N ARG A 307 -7.38 -16.60 -11.75
CA ARG A 307 -8.51 -15.67 -11.65
C ARG A 307 -8.11 -14.31 -11.02
N GLY A 308 -7.23 -14.34 -10.02
CA GLY A 308 -6.69 -13.12 -9.42
C GLY A 308 -5.90 -12.28 -10.42
N ARG A 309 -5.07 -12.89 -11.25
CA ARG A 309 -4.34 -12.21 -12.34
C ARG A 309 -5.29 -11.67 -13.40
N ASP A 310 -6.29 -12.43 -13.83
CA ASP A 310 -7.29 -11.97 -14.80
C ASP A 310 -8.09 -10.78 -14.25
N LEU A 311 -8.45 -10.79 -12.97
CA LEU A 311 -9.09 -9.66 -12.29
C LEU A 311 -8.19 -8.42 -12.35
N LEU A 312 -6.90 -8.56 -12.01
CA LEU A 312 -5.94 -7.47 -12.07
C LEU A 312 -5.83 -6.88 -13.47
N GLU A 313 -5.62 -7.74 -14.50
CA GLU A 313 -5.43 -7.28 -15.88
C GLU A 313 -6.68 -6.55 -16.39
N ARG A 314 -7.86 -7.04 -16.07
CA ARG A 314 -9.15 -6.47 -16.50
C ARG A 314 -9.47 -5.15 -15.82
N GLU A 315 -9.26 -5.04 -14.49
CA GLU A 315 -9.79 -3.93 -13.69
C GLU A 315 -8.71 -2.97 -13.14
N TYR A 316 -7.47 -3.45 -12.92
CA TYR A 316 -6.44 -2.75 -12.16
C TYR A 316 -5.07 -2.68 -12.87
N GLY A 317 -5.01 -3.11 -14.15
CA GLY A 317 -3.80 -3.01 -14.95
C GLY A 317 -3.43 -1.57 -15.28
N VAL A 318 -2.19 -1.37 -15.75
CA VAL A 318 -1.63 -0.03 -16.06
C VAL A 318 -2.50 0.75 -17.04
N GLU A 319 -3.11 0.09 -18.04
CA GLU A 319 -3.98 0.76 -19.01
C GLU A 319 -5.28 1.26 -18.34
N ARG A 320 -5.87 0.46 -17.45
CA ARG A 320 -7.03 0.89 -16.67
C ARG A 320 -6.72 2.06 -15.75
N TYR A 321 -5.56 2.04 -15.10
CA TYR A 321 -5.06 3.18 -14.33
C TYR A 321 -4.99 4.44 -15.21
N ARG A 322 -4.37 4.34 -16.41
CA ARG A 322 -4.27 5.47 -17.35
C ARG A 322 -5.63 5.99 -17.80
N GLU A 323 -6.58 5.11 -18.11
CA GLU A 323 -7.94 5.49 -18.47
C GLU A 323 -8.67 6.22 -17.34
N LYS A 324 -8.59 5.68 -16.11
CA LYS A 324 -9.24 6.26 -14.94
C LYS A 324 -8.67 7.66 -14.62
N ILE A 325 -7.33 7.79 -14.61
CA ILE A 325 -6.68 9.07 -14.35
C ILE A 325 -6.94 10.09 -15.46
N ALA A 326 -6.98 9.66 -16.72
CA ALA A 326 -7.32 10.54 -17.84
C ALA A 326 -8.74 11.11 -17.73
N ARG A 327 -9.71 10.30 -17.27
CA ARG A 327 -11.09 10.77 -17.01
C ARG A 327 -11.14 11.83 -15.91
N ALA A 328 -10.36 11.63 -14.83
CA ALA A 328 -10.26 12.62 -13.76
C ALA A 328 -9.74 13.94 -14.30
N TYR A 329 -8.62 13.94 -15.02
CA TYR A 329 -8.06 15.16 -15.60
C TYR A 329 -8.93 15.81 -16.68
N ALA A 330 -9.63 15.04 -17.50
CA ALA A 330 -10.59 15.59 -18.48
C ALA A 330 -11.76 16.33 -17.78
N THR A 331 -12.17 15.86 -16.60
CA THR A 331 -13.19 16.57 -15.81
C THR A 331 -12.63 17.86 -15.21
N VAL A 332 -11.42 17.81 -14.66
CA VAL A 332 -10.74 19.01 -14.11
C VAL A 332 -10.54 20.07 -15.20
N ALA A 333 -10.11 19.68 -16.41
CA ALA A 333 -9.95 20.61 -17.53
C ALA A 333 -11.28 21.30 -17.92
N ARG A 334 -12.39 20.57 -17.88
CA ARG A 334 -13.72 21.17 -18.13
C ARG A 334 -14.16 22.15 -17.04
N ILE A 335 -13.80 21.90 -15.78
CA ILE A 335 -14.08 22.79 -14.66
C ILE A 335 -13.24 24.05 -14.78
N ALA A 336 -11.95 23.92 -15.12
CA ALA A 336 -11.03 25.04 -15.30
C ALA A 336 -11.39 25.96 -16.49
N ALA A 337 -12.09 25.44 -17.49
CA ALA A 337 -12.52 26.21 -18.68
C ALA A 337 -13.82 27.02 -18.48
N ARG A 338 -14.50 26.86 -17.34
CA ARG A 338 -15.70 27.60 -16.94
C ARG A 338 -15.35 28.81 -16.09
#